data_aee00e4e51a90a1f69bb9124116266b1
#
_entry.id   aee00e4e51a90a1f69bb9124116266b1
#
_cell.length_a   1.000
_cell.length_b   1.000
_cell.length_c   1.000
_cell.angle_alpha   90.00
_cell.angle_beta   90.00
_cell.angle_gamma   90.00
#
_symmetry.space_group_name_H-M   'P 1'
#
loop_
_entity.id
_entity.type
_entity.pdbx_description
1 polymer ?
#
loop_
_entity_poly.entity_id
_entity_poly.type
_entity_poly.pdbx_seq_one_letter_code
_entity_poly.pdbx_strand_id
1 'polypeptide(L)'
;IDVKWEENPDTREWLPVYNWVNVKAHMESVTYASAKVSGISPEAWPHFQAIAGDSVDKIRGCEGIGAKGAMDLILAHNTVQGVIEACKSGAVALTAKKIEAVMAFEPFAEATLLLTTMRTDLTVPQNTTIGIKELIEKRN
;
A
#
# COMPACT_ATOMS: atom_id res chain seq x y z
N ILE A 1 -0.78 4.29 -15.60
CA ILE A 1 -0.08 5.22 -16.52
C ILE A 1 -0.54 4.88 -17.93
N ASP A 2 -1.32 5.75 -18.54
CA ASP A 2 -1.68 5.61 -19.94
C ASP A 2 -0.47 6.02 -20.78
N VAL A 3 0.15 5.05 -21.42
CA VAL A 3 1.23 5.30 -22.38
C VAL A 3 0.60 5.38 -23.75
N LYS A 4 0.61 6.54 -24.36
CA LYS A 4 0.21 6.75 -25.75
C LYS A 4 1.45 6.70 -26.62
N TRP A 5 1.42 5.94 -27.69
CA TRP A 5 2.50 5.88 -28.65
C TRP A 5 2.24 6.90 -29.76
N GLU A 6 3.19 7.78 -30.02
CA GLU A 6 3.10 8.76 -31.08
C GLU A 6 4.31 8.62 -32.02
N GLU A 7 4.03 8.69 -33.32
CA GLU A 7 5.07 8.66 -34.35
C GLU A 7 5.78 10.03 -34.37
N ASN A 8 7.10 10.02 -34.26
CA ASN A 8 7.89 11.21 -34.48
C ASN A 8 7.87 11.53 -35.99
N PRO A 9 7.36 12.70 -36.42
CA PRO A 9 7.19 13.02 -37.83
C PRO A 9 8.52 13.13 -38.60
N ASP A 10 9.63 13.43 -37.91
CA ASP A 10 10.92 13.63 -38.53
C ASP A 10 11.71 12.32 -38.67
N THR A 11 11.67 11.47 -37.67
CA THR A 11 12.45 10.21 -37.63
C THR A 11 11.61 8.98 -37.95
N ARG A 12 10.29 9.09 -37.99
CA ARG A 12 9.33 7.99 -38.17
C ARG A 12 9.43 6.92 -37.07
N GLU A 13 10.08 7.25 -35.99
CA GLU A 13 10.15 6.38 -34.81
C GLU A 13 8.90 6.58 -33.93
N TRP A 14 8.37 5.47 -33.43
CA TRP A 14 7.30 5.50 -32.45
C TRP A 14 7.87 5.68 -31.05
N LEU A 15 7.50 6.76 -30.41
CA LEU A 15 7.96 7.11 -29.08
C LEU A 15 6.80 7.04 -28.09
N PRO A 16 7.04 6.54 -26.87
CA PRO A 16 6.05 6.56 -25.82
C PRO A 16 5.85 8.00 -25.30
N VAL A 17 4.66 8.49 -25.43
CA VAL A 17 4.26 9.76 -24.82
C VAL A 17 3.54 9.46 -23.52
N TYR A 18 4.15 9.86 -22.43
CA TYR A 18 3.57 9.74 -21.10
C TYR A 18 2.54 10.85 -20.90
N ASN A 19 1.32 10.48 -20.61
CA ASN A 19 0.30 11.45 -20.29
C ASN A 19 0.49 11.97 -18.85
N TRP A 20 1.24 13.04 -18.73
CA TRP A 20 1.53 13.70 -17.46
C TRP A 20 0.27 14.17 -16.72
N VAL A 21 -0.81 14.45 -17.42
CA VAL A 21 -2.09 14.82 -16.80
C VAL A 21 -2.64 13.64 -16.01
N ASN A 22 -2.56 12.42 -16.56
CA ASN A 22 -3.01 11.22 -15.87
C ASN A 22 -2.07 10.85 -14.72
N VAL A 23 -0.76 11.04 -14.90
CA VAL A 23 0.22 10.85 -13.82
C VAL A 23 -0.04 11.84 -12.69
N LYS A 24 -0.27 13.10 -13.01
CA LYS A 24 -0.59 14.13 -12.01
C LYS A 24 -1.91 13.82 -11.30
N ALA A 25 -2.96 13.48 -12.02
CA ALA A 25 -4.25 13.11 -11.45
C ALA A 25 -4.13 11.86 -10.56
N HIS A 26 -3.33 10.87 -10.97
CA HIS A 26 -3.05 9.69 -10.17
C HIS A 26 -2.30 10.07 -8.88
N MET A 27 -1.24 10.86 -8.98
CA MET A 27 -0.50 11.35 -7.82
C MET A 27 -1.36 12.21 -6.90
N GLU A 28 -2.23 13.06 -7.46
CA GLU A 28 -3.19 13.83 -6.68
C GLU A 28 -4.20 12.93 -5.97
N SER A 29 -4.67 11.86 -6.60
CA SER A 29 -5.57 10.89 -5.99
C SER A 29 -4.88 10.09 -4.89
N VAL A 30 -3.63 9.70 -5.07
CA VAL A 30 -2.79 9.06 -4.04
C VAL A 30 -2.53 10.04 -2.89
N THR A 31 -2.22 11.30 -3.19
CA THR A 31 -2.05 12.35 -2.18
C THR A 31 -3.35 12.61 -1.42
N TYR A 32 -4.50 12.59 -2.10
CA TYR A 32 -5.80 12.72 -1.45
C TYR A 32 -6.13 11.50 -0.57
N ALA A 33 -5.83 10.29 -1.02
CA ALA A 33 -5.96 9.09 -0.20
C ALA A 33 -5.03 9.13 1.01
N SER A 34 -3.79 9.59 0.83
CA SER A 34 -2.84 9.79 1.92
C SER A 34 -3.20 10.99 2.80
N ALA A 35 -3.91 12.00 2.28
CA ALA A 35 -4.45 13.09 3.09
C ALA A 35 -5.61 12.63 4.00
N LYS A 36 -6.42 11.66 3.56
CA LYS A 36 -7.40 10.99 4.42
C LYS A 36 -6.74 10.14 5.52
N VAL A 37 -5.50 9.74 5.31
CA VAL A 37 -4.67 8.95 6.21
C VAL A 37 -3.49 9.81 6.70
N SER A 38 -3.65 11.14 6.69
CA SER A 38 -2.60 12.09 7.04
C SER A 38 -2.04 11.83 8.43
N GLY A 39 -0.72 11.78 8.52
CA GLY A 39 0.00 11.52 9.77
C GLY A 39 0.54 10.10 9.91
N ILE A 40 0.15 9.14 9.07
CA ILE A 40 0.78 7.83 9.06
C ILE A 40 2.07 7.90 8.23
N SER A 41 3.20 7.53 8.86
CA SER A 41 4.48 7.44 8.17
C SER A 41 4.51 6.27 7.18
N PRO A 42 5.39 6.29 6.17
CA PRO A 42 5.56 5.15 5.27
C PRO A 42 5.89 3.84 5.99
N GLU A 43 6.65 3.90 7.08
CA GLU A 43 7.01 2.74 7.90
C GLU A 43 5.82 2.18 8.68
N ALA A 44 4.88 3.03 9.07
CA ALA A 44 3.66 2.63 9.77
C ALA A 44 2.53 2.17 8.82
N TRP A 45 2.66 2.43 7.52
CA TRP A 45 1.65 2.07 6.53
C TRP A 45 1.31 0.58 6.48
N PRO A 46 2.28 -0.35 6.47
CA PRO A 46 2.00 -1.78 6.54
C PRO A 46 1.20 -2.18 7.78
N HIS A 47 1.48 -1.56 8.92
CA HIS A 47 0.76 -1.79 10.17
C HIS A 47 -0.69 -1.30 10.08
N PHE A 48 -0.92 -0.15 9.46
CA PHE A 48 -2.26 0.34 9.18
C PHE A 48 -3.03 -0.63 8.31
N GLN A 49 -2.45 -1.07 7.19
CA GLN A 49 -3.10 -2.04 6.29
C GLN A 49 -3.36 -3.39 6.96
N ALA A 50 -2.48 -3.83 7.86
CA ALA A 50 -2.68 -5.07 8.59
C ALA A 50 -3.92 -5.03 9.49
N ILE A 51 -4.22 -3.88 10.11
CA ILE A 51 -5.41 -3.71 10.95
C ILE A 51 -6.65 -3.40 10.12
N ALA A 52 -6.55 -2.49 9.15
CA ALA A 52 -7.67 -2.11 8.30
C ALA A 52 -8.09 -3.20 7.33
N GLY A 53 -7.13 -4.06 6.92
CA GLY A 53 -7.28 -5.02 5.84
C GLY A 53 -7.15 -4.38 4.45
N ASP A 54 -7.07 -5.23 3.45
CA ASP A 54 -7.05 -4.86 2.05
C ASP A 54 -7.97 -5.78 1.25
N SER A 55 -9.09 -5.25 0.79
CA SER A 55 -10.10 -6.03 0.07
C SER A 55 -9.63 -6.44 -1.33
N VAL A 56 -8.73 -5.68 -1.95
CA VAL A 56 -8.17 -5.97 -3.29
C VAL A 56 -7.29 -7.21 -3.20
N ASP A 57 -6.42 -7.26 -2.21
CA ASP A 57 -5.51 -8.38 -1.97
C ASP A 57 -6.13 -9.47 -1.07
N LYS A 58 -7.41 -9.31 -0.73
CA LYS A 58 -8.15 -10.25 0.13
C LYS A 58 -7.52 -10.44 1.52
N ILE A 59 -6.84 -9.43 2.00
CA ILE A 59 -6.26 -9.41 3.33
C ILE A 59 -7.36 -9.04 4.33
N ARG A 60 -7.69 -9.97 5.22
CA ARG A 60 -8.56 -9.69 6.34
C ARG A 60 -7.82 -8.84 7.37
N GLY A 61 -8.36 -7.70 7.69
CA GLY A 61 -7.87 -6.91 8.81
C GLY A 61 -8.45 -7.40 10.14
N CYS A 62 -8.33 -6.56 11.15
CA CYS A 62 -8.98 -6.76 12.43
C CYS A 62 -10.50 -6.57 12.29
N GLU A 63 -11.26 -7.63 12.45
CA GLU A 63 -12.72 -7.61 12.27
C GLU A 63 -13.38 -6.63 13.25
N GLY A 64 -14.24 -5.76 12.74
CA GLY A 64 -14.89 -4.73 13.54
C GLY A 64 -14.10 -3.44 13.74
N ILE A 65 -12.88 -3.35 13.18
CA ILE A 65 -12.10 -2.11 13.12
C ILE A 65 -11.96 -1.68 11.67
N GLY A 66 -12.69 -0.63 11.29
CA GLY A 66 -12.60 -0.06 9.95
C GLY A 66 -11.36 0.84 9.78
N ALA A 67 -11.17 1.36 8.56
CA ALA A 67 -10.02 2.18 8.19
C ALA A 67 -9.79 3.38 9.13
N LYS A 68 -10.85 4.08 9.54
CA LYS A 68 -10.72 5.20 10.48
C LYS A 68 -10.21 4.74 11.84
N GLY A 69 -10.76 3.67 12.38
CA GLY A 69 -10.30 3.12 13.68
C GLY A 69 -8.87 2.59 13.62
N ALA A 70 -8.50 1.94 12.52
CA ALA A 70 -7.13 1.50 12.28
C ALA A 70 -6.15 2.69 12.19
N MET A 71 -6.55 3.77 11.53
CA MET A 71 -5.77 5.00 11.45
C MET A 71 -5.53 5.60 12.85
N ASP A 72 -6.59 5.77 13.63
CA ASP A 72 -6.50 6.34 14.97
C ASP A 72 -5.59 5.49 15.88
N LEU A 73 -5.68 4.17 15.77
CA LEU A 73 -4.84 3.24 16.54
C LEU A 73 -3.37 3.31 16.13
N ILE A 74 -3.07 3.37 14.84
CA ILE A 74 -1.68 3.45 14.36
C ILE A 74 -1.08 4.83 14.63
N LEU A 75 -1.85 5.90 14.54
CA LEU A 75 -1.37 7.23 14.96
C LEU A 75 -1.01 7.29 16.44
N ALA A 76 -1.75 6.58 17.30
CA ALA A 76 -1.51 6.55 18.72
C ALA A 76 -0.37 5.59 19.15
N HIS A 77 -0.24 4.46 18.46
CA HIS A 77 0.60 3.33 18.90
C HIS A 77 1.66 2.91 17.88
N ASN A 78 1.71 3.50 16.68
CA ASN A 78 2.64 3.32 15.58
C ASN A 78 2.66 1.90 14.94
N THR A 79 2.53 0.84 15.71
CA THR A 79 2.67 -0.55 15.26
C THR A 79 1.48 -1.41 15.69
N VAL A 80 1.26 -2.51 14.96
CA VAL A 80 0.26 -3.54 15.34
C VAL A 80 0.56 -4.07 16.74
N GLN A 81 1.84 -4.35 17.03
CA GLN A 81 2.25 -4.82 18.34
C GLN A 81 1.94 -3.80 19.44
N GLY A 82 2.22 -2.51 19.18
CA GLY A 82 1.88 -1.43 20.11
C GLY A 82 0.37 -1.33 20.40
N VAL A 83 -0.46 -1.55 19.39
CA VAL A 83 -1.93 -1.62 19.56
C VAL A 83 -2.35 -2.80 20.43
N ILE A 84 -1.78 -3.99 20.20
CA ILE A 84 -2.06 -5.18 21.00
C ILE A 84 -1.66 -5.00 22.46
N GLU A 85 -0.47 -4.46 22.69
CA GLU A 85 0.04 -4.17 24.06
C GLU A 85 -0.83 -3.13 24.77
N ALA A 86 -1.25 -2.08 24.07
CA ALA A 86 -2.15 -1.08 24.62
C ALA A 86 -3.52 -1.67 24.98
N CYS A 87 -4.02 -2.61 24.22
CA CYS A 87 -5.25 -3.34 24.54
C CYS A 87 -5.08 -4.23 25.78
N LYS A 88 -3.93 -4.91 25.91
CA LYS A 88 -3.61 -5.75 27.09
C LYS A 88 -3.43 -4.95 28.37
N SER A 89 -2.82 -3.79 28.26
CA SER A 89 -2.58 -2.91 29.42
C SER A 89 -3.77 -2.03 29.78
N GLY A 90 -4.81 -1.98 28.95
CA GLY A 90 -5.94 -1.08 29.11
C GLY A 90 -5.61 0.40 28.79
N ALA A 91 -4.47 0.66 28.15
CA ALA A 91 -4.03 2.02 27.78
C ALA A 91 -4.68 2.54 26.49
N VAL A 92 -5.65 1.85 25.94
CA VAL A 92 -6.34 2.20 24.69
C VAL A 92 -7.77 2.65 24.96
N ALA A 93 -8.19 3.75 24.33
CA ALA A 93 -9.54 4.27 24.40
C ALA A 93 -10.46 3.53 23.40
N LEU A 94 -10.66 2.24 23.61
CA LEU A 94 -11.54 1.40 22.79
C LEU A 94 -12.67 0.81 23.64
N THR A 95 -13.80 0.51 22.97
CA THR A 95 -14.86 -0.26 23.59
C THR A 95 -14.42 -1.71 23.85
N ALA A 96 -14.99 -2.36 24.87
CA ALA A 96 -14.68 -3.75 25.19
C ALA A 96 -14.77 -4.69 23.98
N LYS A 97 -15.80 -4.49 23.13
CA LYS A 97 -15.97 -5.26 21.89
C LYS A 97 -14.81 -5.08 20.89
N LYS A 98 -14.26 -3.87 20.78
CA LYS A 98 -13.12 -3.62 19.90
C LYS A 98 -11.82 -4.16 20.48
N ILE A 99 -11.65 -4.11 21.78
CA ILE A 99 -10.52 -4.76 22.47
C ILE A 99 -10.56 -6.26 22.24
N GLU A 100 -11.72 -6.88 22.39
CA GLU A 100 -11.91 -8.31 22.10
C GLU A 100 -11.56 -8.64 20.64
N ALA A 101 -11.97 -7.79 19.69
CA ALA A 101 -11.63 -7.96 18.28
C ALA A 101 -10.10 -7.89 18.02
N VAL A 102 -9.38 -6.97 18.67
CA VAL A 102 -7.92 -6.89 18.58
C VAL A 102 -7.26 -8.12 19.19
N MET A 103 -7.76 -8.61 20.31
CA MET A 103 -7.24 -9.81 20.96
C MET A 103 -7.51 -11.07 20.12
N ALA A 104 -8.65 -11.15 19.43
CA ALA A 104 -8.93 -12.23 18.48
C ALA A 104 -8.06 -12.14 17.21
N PHE A 105 -7.62 -10.95 16.83
CA PHE A 105 -6.71 -10.72 15.71
C PHE A 105 -5.26 -11.04 16.06
N GLU A 106 -4.84 -10.95 17.31
CA GLU A 106 -3.45 -11.15 17.76
C GLU A 106 -2.77 -12.39 17.17
N PRO A 107 -3.37 -13.60 17.13
CA PRO A 107 -2.73 -14.78 16.55
C PRO A 107 -2.41 -14.67 15.06
N PHE A 108 -3.10 -13.77 14.35
CA PHE A 108 -2.94 -13.55 12.92
C PHE A 108 -2.14 -12.29 12.58
N ALA A 109 -1.82 -11.49 13.58
CA ALA A 109 -1.22 -10.16 13.40
C ALA A 109 0.12 -10.22 12.67
N GLU A 110 1.01 -11.13 13.05
CA GLU A 110 2.32 -11.29 12.43
C GLU A 110 2.21 -11.72 10.96
N ALA A 111 1.40 -12.72 10.67
CA ALA A 111 1.17 -13.20 9.31
C ALA A 111 0.54 -12.12 8.42
N THR A 112 -0.43 -11.38 8.96
CA THR A 112 -1.09 -10.28 8.24
C THR A 112 -0.12 -9.15 7.97
N LEU A 113 0.72 -8.78 8.94
CA LEU A 113 1.75 -7.76 8.77
C LEU A 113 2.79 -8.17 7.71
N LEU A 114 3.17 -9.44 7.67
CA LEU A 114 4.07 -9.98 6.64
C LEU A 114 3.46 -9.83 5.24
N LEU A 115 2.15 -10.07 5.09
CA LEU A 115 1.45 -9.92 3.82
C LEU A 115 1.33 -8.46 3.36
N THR A 116 1.26 -7.51 4.28
CA THR A 116 1.16 -6.08 3.98
C THR A 116 2.51 -5.39 3.84
N THR A 117 3.60 -6.05 4.20
CA THR A 117 4.96 -5.51 4.15
C THR A 117 5.63 -5.89 2.83
N MET A 118 6.05 -4.89 2.06
CA MET A 118 6.80 -5.12 0.83
C MET A 118 8.19 -5.68 1.12
N ARG A 119 8.57 -6.71 0.39
CA ARG A 119 9.92 -7.26 0.47
C ARG A 119 10.92 -6.34 -0.22
N THR A 120 12.01 -6.04 0.45
CA THR A 120 13.12 -5.21 -0.07
C THR A 120 14.41 -6.01 -0.29
N ASP A 121 14.38 -7.31 0.00
CA ASP A 121 15.50 -8.24 -0.05
C ASP A 121 15.56 -9.05 -1.36
N LEU A 122 14.67 -8.76 -2.31
CA LEU A 122 14.62 -9.46 -3.59
C LEU A 122 15.72 -8.98 -4.53
N THR A 123 16.48 -9.92 -5.08
CA THR A 123 17.43 -9.62 -6.15
C THR A 123 16.68 -9.56 -7.48
N VAL A 124 16.67 -8.38 -8.09
CA VAL A 124 16.15 -8.20 -9.45
C VAL A 124 17.27 -8.46 -10.44
N PRO A 125 17.13 -9.44 -11.38
CA PRO A 125 18.14 -9.66 -12.42
C PRO A 125 18.30 -8.40 -13.27
N GLN A 126 19.50 -7.85 -13.34
CA GLN A 126 19.76 -6.61 -14.10
C GLN A 126 19.65 -6.77 -15.63
N ASN A 127 19.63 -8.02 -16.12
CA ASN A 127 19.62 -8.32 -17.56
C ASN A 127 18.21 -8.46 -18.16
N THR A 128 17.17 -8.13 -17.44
CA THR A 128 15.77 -8.17 -17.93
C THR A 128 15.34 -6.86 -18.59
N THR A 129 16.22 -5.87 -18.70
CA THR A 129 15.95 -4.66 -19.46
C THR A 129 16.06 -5.00 -20.95
N ILE A 130 15.03 -5.64 -21.48
CA ILE A 130 14.84 -5.66 -22.94
C ILE A 130 14.54 -4.22 -23.31
N GLY A 131 15.46 -3.60 -24.07
CA GLY A 131 15.24 -2.25 -24.56
C GLY A 131 13.95 -2.20 -25.36
N ILE A 132 13.22 -1.11 -25.26
CA ILE A 132 11.94 -0.91 -26.00
C ILE A 132 12.17 -1.17 -27.51
N LYS A 133 13.35 -0.86 -28.05
CA LYS A 133 13.75 -1.20 -29.43
C LYS A 133 13.67 -2.71 -29.71
N GLU A 134 14.22 -3.54 -28.84
CA GLU A 134 14.16 -5.01 -29.02
C GLU A 134 12.74 -5.56 -28.94
N LEU A 135 11.87 -4.98 -28.12
CA LEU A 135 10.46 -5.35 -28.04
C LEU A 135 9.72 -4.99 -29.34
N ILE A 136 10.05 -3.85 -29.94
CA ILE A 136 9.45 -3.41 -31.21
C ILE A 136 9.93 -4.29 -32.35
N GLU A 137 11.22 -4.61 -32.42
CA GLU A 137 11.82 -5.49 -33.45
C GLU A 137 11.28 -6.92 -33.38
N LYS A 138 11.04 -7.46 -32.19
CA LYS A 138 10.42 -8.79 -32.01
C LYS A 138 8.95 -8.85 -32.37
N ARG A 139 8.26 -7.71 -32.48
CA ARG A 139 6.84 -7.63 -32.82
C ARG A 139 6.60 -7.60 -34.32
N ASN A 140 7.60 -7.29 -35.10
CA ASN A 140 7.60 -7.32 -36.57
C ASN A 140 8.17 -8.65 -37.07
#